data_7f36b18a1e79cc08addfbe147c319970
#
_entry.id   7f36b18a1e79cc08addfbe147c319970
#
_cell.length_a   1.000
_cell.length_b   1.000
_cell.length_c   1.000
_cell.angle_alpha   90.00
_cell.angle_beta   90.00
_cell.angle_gamma   90.00
#
_symmetry.space_group_name_H-M   'P 1'
#
loop_
_entity.id
_entity.type
_entity.pdbx_description
1 polymer ?
#
loop_
_entity_poly.entity_id
_entity_poly.type
_entity_poly.pdbx_seq_one_letter_code
_entity_poly.pdbx_strand_id
1 'polypeptide(L)'
;MKLLLTGCTGFIGRELIPLLIREGHNLTVISRQSKEKLIAIANDQSISVIQMNPAESSSWDKEEIQTCLKSCEGVINLAGEPIAEKRWTTDHCKEITNSRIETTKNLIKNLRNLRKPPKVLINASAIGFYGSHPQTEFNEDNIQGNDFLANLCKEWESSAKSKPRATRLLIVRIGIVLAKDGGALGKMLPIFRAGLGGPIGDGKQWMSWIHRTDLCNLINESVKNS
;
A
#
# COMPACT_ATOMS: atom_id res chain seq x y z
N MET A 1 -15.16 -9.14 -8.47
CA MET A 1 -13.86 -9.74 -8.84
C MET A 1 -13.27 -10.45 -7.63
N LYS A 2 -12.41 -11.46 -7.87
CA LYS A 2 -11.58 -12.06 -6.82
C LYS A 2 -10.29 -11.26 -6.67
N LEU A 3 -10.10 -10.59 -5.55
CA LEU A 3 -8.97 -9.70 -5.30
C LEU A 3 -8.05 -10.26 -4.21
N LEU A 4 -6.74 -10.21 -4.48
CA LEU A 4 -5.70 -10.48 -3.49
C LEU A 4 -5.14 -9.16 -2.96
N LEU A 5 -5.13 -8.99 -1.64
CA LEU A 5 -4.69 -7.78 -0.97
C LEU A 5 -3.47 -8.06 -0.08
N THR A 6 -2.47 -7.17 -0.11
CA THR A 6 -1.36 -7.17 0.85
C THR A 6 -1.23 -5.79 1.50
N GLY A 7 -0.81 -5.74 2.78
CA GLY A 7 -0.64 -4.47 3.51
C GLY A 7 -1.93 -3.76 3.89
N CYS A 8 -3.08 -4.41 3.74
CA CYS A 8 -4.40 -3.81 3.96
C CYS A 8 -4.91 -3.91 5.41
N THR A 9 -4.05 -4.13 6.40
CA THR A 9 -4.41 -4.12 7.83
C THR A 9 -4.16 -2.78 8.50
N GLY A 10 -3.56 -1.85 7.77
CA GLY A 10 -3.21 -0.51 8.24
C GLY A 10 -4.32 0.53 8.05
N PHE A 11 -3.92 1.79 8.16
CA PHE A 11 -4.80 2.96 8.12
C PHE A 11 -5.68 3.07 6.86
N ILE A 12 -5.12 2.78 5.68
CA ILE A 12 -5.87 2.80 4.42
C ILE A 12 -6.79 1.57 4.34
N GLY A 13 -6.26 0.39 4.68
CA GLY A 13 -6.99 -0.87 4.52
C GLY A 13 -8.24 -0.98 5.38
N ARG A 14 -8.29 -0.33 6.55
CA ARG A 14 -9.48 -0.28 7.41
C ARG A 14 -10.72 0.29 6.72
N GLU A 15 -10.54 1.15 5.73
CA GLU A 15 -11.64 1.70 4.93
C GLU A 15 -11.76 1.00 3.58
N LEU A 16 -10.62 0.62 2.98
CA LEU A 16 -10.61 -0.03 1.67
C LEU A 16 -11.28 -1.41 1.68
N ILE A 17 -11.01 -2.24 2.69
CA ILE A 17 -11.59 -3.59 2.77
C ILE A 17 -13.12 -3.54 2.82
N PRO A 18 -13.78 -2.80 3.74
CA PRO A 18 -15.24 -2.69 3.75
C PRO A 18 -15.81 -2.10 2.44
N LEU A 19 -15.11 -1.15 1.83
CA LEU A 19 -15.52 -0.58 0.55
C LEU A 19 -15.55 -1.67 -0.54
N LEU A 20 -14.45 -2.40 -0.72
CA LEU A 20 -14.36 -3.45 -1.75
C LEU A 20 -15.39 -4.56 -1.56
N ILE A 21 -15.73 -4.92 -0.31
CA ILE A 21 -16.79 -5.88 0.00
C ILE A 21 -18.15 -5.34 -0.45
N ARG A 22 -18.49 -4.09 -0.10
CA ARG A 22 -19.75 -3.45 -0.52
C ARG A 22 -19.89 -3.36 -2.05
N GLU A 23 -18.75 -3.23 -2.75
CA GLU A 23 -18.68 -3.22 -4.22
C GLU A 23 -18.76 -4.63 -4.84
N GLY A 24 -19.00 -5.68 -4.03
CA GLY A 24 -19.19 -7.05 -4.49
C GLY A 24 -17.90 -7.79 -4.87
N HIS A 25 -16.75 -7.38 -4.35
CA HIS A 25 -15.51 -8.10 -4.55
C HIS A 25 -15.32 -9.21 -3.50
N ASN A 26 -14.79 -10.36 -3.95
CA ASN A 26 -14.37 -11.44 -3.06
C ASN A 26 -12.90 -11.23 -2.68
N LEU A 27 -12.61 -11.07 -1.39
CA LEU A 27 -11.29 -10.67 -0.92
C LEU A 27 -10.53 -11.83 -0.29
N THR A 28 -9.26 -11.97 -0.68
CA THR A 28 -8.25 -12.72 0.05
C THR A 28 -7.18 -11.75 0.54
N VAL A 29 -6.94 -11.70 1.85
CA VAL A 29 -5.98 -10.78 2.45
C VAL A 29 -4.77 -11.54 2.98
N ILE A 30 -3.58 -11.21 2.48
CA ILE A 30 -2.32 -11.66 3.05
C ILE A 30 -1.93 -10.72 4.19
N SER A 31 -1.69 -11.28 5.38
CA SER A 31 -1.32 -10.50 6.56
C SER A 31 -0.47 -11.30 7.54
N ARG A 32 0.36 -10.59 8.31
CA ARG A 32 1.02 -11.14 9.51
C ARG A 32 0.06 -11.26 10.70
N GLN A 33 -1.09 -10.57 10.64
CA GLN A 33 -2.11 -10.56 11.69
C GLN A 33 -3.06 -11.73 11.53
N SER A 34 -3.73 -12.10 12.64
CA SER A 34 -4.68 -13.20 12.66
C SER A 34 -5.97 -12.90 11.88
N LYS A 35 -6.70 -13.96 11.54
CA LYS A 35 -7.98 -13.89 10.83
C LYS A 35 -9.02 -13.10 11.62
N GLU A 36 -9.08 -13.31 12.94
CA GLU A 36 -10.05 -12.64 13.84
C GLU A 36 -9.89 -11.12 13.78
N LYS A 37 -8.64 -10.64 13.78
CA LYS A 37 -8.35 -9.22 13.70
C LYS A 37 -8.76 -8.62 12.35
N LEU A 38 -8.59 -9.37 11.27
CA LEU A 38 -9.01 -8.92 9.93
C LEU A 38 -10.51 -8.94 9.76
N ILE A 39 -11.21 -9.93 10.30
CA ILE A 39 -12.67 -9.97 10.34
C ILE A 39 -13.22 -8.75 11.10
N ALA A 40 -12.60 -8.37 12.23
CA ALA A 40 -13.00 -7.17 12.97
C ALA A 40 -12.77 -5.87 12.15
N ILE A 41 -11.72 -5.78 11.36
CA ILE A 41 -11.47 -4.66 10.44
C ILE A 41 -12.50 -4.61 9.32
N ALA A 42 -12.79 -5.76 8.73
CA ALA A 42 -13.71 -5.90 7.61
C ALA A 42 -15.17 -5.71 8.03
N ASN A 43 -15.48 -6.00 9.29
CA ASN A 43 -16.83 -6.22 9.79
C ASN A 43 -17.62 -7.23 8.95
N ASP A 44 -16.91 -8.25 8.42
CA ASP A 44 -17.44 -9.26 7.52
C ASP A 44 -16.65 -10.56 7.65
N GLN A 45 -17.36 -11.68 7.80
CA GLN A 45 -16.77 -13.01 7.94
C GLN A 45 -16.43 -13.67 6.58
N SER A 46 -16.88 -13.11 5.48
CA SER A 46 -16.69 -13.67 4.13
C SER A 46 -15.28 -13.50 3.58
N ILE A 47 -14.45 -12.67 4.22
CA ILE A 47 -13.06 -12.50 3.79
C ILE A 47 -12.22 -13.75 4.05
N SER A 48 -11.42 -14.12 3.07
CA SER A 48 -10.37 -15.12 3.22
C SER A 48 -9.10 -14.46 3.73
N VAL A 49 -8.42 -15.09 4.70
CA VAL A 49 -7.17 -14.56 5.26
C VAL A 49 -6.09 -15.62 5.17
N ILE A 50 -4.97 -15.28 4.55
CA ILE A 50 -3.76 -16.11 4.53
C ILE A 50 -2.74 -15.47 5.48
N GLN A 51 -2.55 -16.11 6.64
CA GLN A 51 -1.62 -15.58 7.63
C GLN A 51 -0.18 -15.98 7.27
N MET A 52 0.58 -14.98 6.81
CA MET A 52 1.99 -15.13 6.43
C MET A 52 2.72 -13.79 6.43
N ASN A 53 4.05 -13.86 6.43
CA ASN A 53 4.89 -12.70 6.15
C ASN A 53 5.18 -12.61 4.63
N PRO A 54 4.62 -11.66 3.89
CA PRO A 54 4.81 -11.61 2.45
C PRO A 54 6.23 -11.19 2.01
N ALA A 55 7.06 -10.69 2.92
CA ALA A 55 8.47 -10.41 2.65
C ALA A 55 9.35 -11.67 2.66
N GLU A 56 8.87 -12.78 3.25
CA GLU A 56 9.57 -14.06 3.31
C GLU A 56 9.23 -14.91 2.08
N SER A 57 10.23 -15.25 1.28
CA SER A 57 10.04 -16.02 0.04
C SER A 57 9.42 -17.40 0.29
N SER A 58 9.86 -18.12 1.34
CA SER A 58 9.35 -19.46 1.69
C SER A 58 7.87 -19.45 2.07
N SER A 59 7.33 -18.32 2.53
CA SER A 59 5.90 -18.21 2.85
C SER A 59 4.99 -18.33 1.63
N TRP A 60 5.51 -18.10 0.42
CA TRP A 60 4.76 -18.15 -0.83
C TRP A 60 4.64 -19.56 -1.42
N ASP A 61 5.37 -20.55 -0.88
CA ASP A 61 5.33 -21.94 -1.35
C ASP A 61 4.11 -22.71 -0.79
N LYS A 62 3.33 -22.11 0.10
CA LYS A 62 2.13 -22.71 0.68
C LYS A 62 1.06 -22.94 -0.38
N GLU A 63 0.42 -24.11 -0.34
CA GLU A 63 -0.63 -24.51 -1.30
C GLU A 63 -1.81 -23.52 -1.32
N GLU A 64 -2.17 -22.99 -0.15
CA GLU A 64 -3.26 -22.03 0.02
C GLU A 64 -3.04 -20.77 -0.80
N ILE A 65 -1.82 -20.17 -0.75
CA ILE A 65 -1.51 -18.98 -1.54
C ILE A 65 -1.44 -19.29 -3.03
N GLN A 66 -0.86 -20.44 -3.41
CA GLN A 66 -0.78 -20.87 -4.81
C GLN A 66 -2.18 -21.09 -5.41
N THR A 67 -3.11 -21.64 -4.64
CA THR A 67 -4.50 -21.81 -5.04
C THR A 67 -5.21 -20.46 -5.22
N CYS A 68 -5.02 -19.54 -4.27
CA CYS A 68 -5.56 -18.18 -4.36
C CYS A 68 -5.03 -17.46 -5.61
N LEU A 69 -3.73 -17.48 -5.85
CA LEU A 69 -3.10 -16.82 -6.98
C LEU A 69 -3.63 -17.31 -8.33
N LYS A 70 -3.89 -18.62 -8.48
CA LYS A 70 -4.46 -19.20 -9.72
C LYS A 70 -5.86 -18.67 -10.06
N SER A 71 -6.60 -18.20 -9.08
CA SER A 71 -7.98 -17.74 -9.21
C SER A 71 -8.15 -16.23 -9.10
N CYS A 72 -7.13 -15.48 -8.67
CA CYS A 72 -7.26 -14.04 -8.47
C CYS A 72 -7.32 -13.29 -9.80
N GLU A 73 -8.18 -12.29 -9.87
CA GLU A 73 -8.40 -11.45 -11.06
C GLU A 73 -7.71 -10.10 -10.95
N GLY A 74 -7.43 -9.65 -9.72
CA GLY A 74 -6.71 -8.40 -9.44
C GLY A 74 -5.93 -8.48 -8.14
N VAL A 75 -4.89 -7.66 -8.04
CA VAL A 75 -4.02 -7.56 -6.86
C VAL A 75 -3.91 -6.12 -6.42
N ILE A 76 -4.01 -5.87 -5.11
CA ILE A 76 -3.75 -4.58 -4.48
C ILE A 76 -2.62 -4.77 -3.48
N ASN A 77 -1.47 -4.17 -3.76
CA ASN A 77 -0.29 -4.22 -2.91
C ASN A 77 -0.06 -2.87 -2.22
N LEU A 78 -0.48 -2.76 -0.97
CA LEU A 78 -0.23 -1.62 -0.07
C LEU A 78 0.78 -1.97 1.03
N ALA A 79 1.55 -3.04 0.87
CA ALA A 79 2.48 -3.50 1.89
C ALA A 79 3.59 -2.47 2.13
N GLY A 80 3.82 -2.16 3.39
CA GLY A 80 4.87 -1.25 3.81
C GLY A 80 4.83 -0.99 5.32
N GLU A 81 5.98 -1.12 5.97
CA GLU A 81 6.15 -0.72 7.37
C GLU A 81 5.96 0.81 7.50
N PRO A 82 5.23 1.30 8.53
CA PRO A 82 5.04 2.74 8.74
C PRO A 82 6.34 3.50 8.90
N ILE A 83 6.51 4.60 8.17
CA ILE A 83 7.76 5.40 8.19
C ILE A 83 7.82 6.42 9.33
N ALA A 84 6.69 6.74 9.96
CA ALA A 84 6.56 7.84 10.94
C ALA A 84 6.24 7.36 12.37
N GLU A 85 6.30 6.05 12.65
CA GLU A 85 5.98 5.51 13.97
C GLU A 85 7.21 5.28 14.86
N LYS A 86 8.37 5.07 14.26
CA LYS A 86 9.62 4.80 14.96
C LYS A 86 10.73 5.74 14.47
N ARG A 87 11.80 5.89 15.27
CA ARG A 87 13.01 6.59 14.81
C ARG A 87 13.67 5.82 13.66
N TRP A 88 14.25 6.52 12.73
CA TRP A 88 14.98 5.96 11.60
C TRP A 88 16.37 5.48 12.03
N THR A 89 16.41 4.31 12.61
CA THR A 89 17.64 3.55 12.84
C THR A 89 17.97 2.75 11.57
N THR A 90 19.20 2.27 11.47
CA THR A 90 19.63 1.39 10.36
C THR A 90 18.70 0.17 10.23
N ASP A 91 18.30 -0.44 11.35
CA ASP A 91 17.43 -1.62 11.32
C ASP A 91 16.00 -1.27 10.93
N HIS A 92 15.46 -0.14 11.40
CA HIS A 92 14.14 0.30 10.96
C HIS A 92 14.12 0.69 9.47
N CYS A 93 15.18 1.32 8.95
CA CYS A 93 15.31 1.58 7.51
C CYS A 93 15.33 0.27 6.69
N LYS A 94 15.99 -0.78 7.19
CA LYS A 94 15.93 -2.12 6.57
C LYS A 94 14.52 -2.71 6.61
N GLU A 95 13.79 -2.60 7.74
CA GLU A 95 12.40 -3.05 7.84
C GLU A 95 11.50 -2.32 6.83
N ILE A 96 11.63 -0.98 6.73
CA ILE A 96 10.92 -0.15 5.78
C ILE A 96 11.18 -0.62 4.35
N THR A 97 12.44 -0.89 4.01
CA THR A 97 12.85 -1.36 2.68
C THR A 97 12.32 -2.74 2.39
N ASN A 98 12.61 -3.72 3.26
CA ASN A 98 12.25 -5.12 3.05
C ASN A 98 10.74 -5.32 2.97
N SER A 99 9.96 -4.65 3.81
CA SER A 99 8.50 -4.76 3.80
C SER A 99 7.88 -4.36 2.46
N ARG A 100 8.53 -3.50 1.69
CA ARG A 100 8.09 -3.04 0.37
C ARG A 100 8.70 -3.86 -0.76
N ILE A 101 10.02 -3.89 -0.79
CA ILE A 101 10.79 -4.45 -1.91
C ILE A 101 10.64 -5.97 -1.96
N GLU A 102 10.90 -6.68 -0.88
CA GLU A 102 10.84 -8.14 -0.86
C GLU A 102 9.40 -8.65 -1.01
N THR A 103 8.43 -7.99 -0.37
CA THR A 103 7.01 -8.31 -0.61
C THR A 103 6.65 -8.19 -2.09
N THR A 104 7.04 -7.08 -2.73
CA THR A 104 6.71 -6.85 -4.14
C THR A 104 7.46 -7.83 -5.05
N LYS A 105 8.75 -8.08 -4.82
CA LYS A 105 9.54 -9.07 -5.58
C LYS A 105 8.93 -10.47 -5.50
N ASN A 106 8.59 -10.92 -4.29
CA ASN A 106 7.97 -12.23 -4.06
C ASN A 106 6.60 -12.33 -4.75
N LEU A 107 5.75 -11.31 -4.60
CA LEU A 107 4.47 -11.23 -5.30
C LEU A 107 4.67 -11.35 -6.81
N ILE A 108 5.51 -10.52 -7.41
CA ILE A 108 5.75 -10.50 -8.85
C ILE A 108 6.33 -11.83 -9.36
N LYS A 109 7.29 -12.43 -8.63
CA LYS A 109 7.84 -13.76 -8.94
C LYS A 109 6.71 -14.79 -9.06
N ASN A 110 5.79 -14.81 -8.11
CA ASN A 110 4.68 -15.75 -8.11
C ASN A 110 3.66 -15.45 -9.22
N LEU A 111 3.34 -14.18 -9.47
CA LEU A 111 2.43 -13.79 -10.57
C LEU A 111 2.99 -14.18 -11.96
N ARG A 112 4.31 -14.10 -12.15
CA ARG A 112 4.96 -14.47 -13.42
C ARG A 112 4.90 -15.97 -13.71
N ASN A 113 4.78 -16.80 -12.68
CA ASN A 113 4.70 -18.25 -12.82
C ASN A 113 3.27 -18.73 -13.13
N LEU A 114 2.28 -17.83 -13.15
CA LEU A 114 0.89 -18.19 -13.43
C LEU A 114 0.66 -18.33 -14.94
N ARG A 115 -0.03 -19.39 -15.33
CA ARG A 115 -0.53 -19.55 -16.71
C ARG A 115 -1.53 -18.44 -17.10
N LYS A 116 -2.33 -17.98 -16.13
CA LYS A 116 -3.31 -16.92 -16.30
C LYS A 116 -3.11 -15.89 -15.16
N PRO A 117 -2.27 -14.88 -15.39
CA PRO A 117 -2.01 -13.86 -14.36
C PRO A 117 -3.23 -12.94 -14.18
N PRO A 118 -3.31 -12.22 -13.04
CA PRO A 118 -4.38 -11.26 -12.78
C PRO A 118 -4.38 -10.13 -13.82
N LYS A 119 -5.56 -9.60 -14.12
CA LYS A 119 -5.74 -8.53 -15.11
C LYS A 119 -5.11 -7.20 -14.65
N VAL A 120 -5.15 -6.93 -13.35
CA VAL A 120 -4.69 -5.67 -12.76
C VAL A 120 -3.85 -5.89 -11.52
N LEU A 121 -2.78 -5.10 -11.41
CA LEU A 121 -1.98 -4.93 -10.21
C LEU A 121 -1.94 -3.44 -9.86
N ILE A 122 -2.49 -3.10 -8.70
CA ILE A 122 -2.34 -1.78 -8.10
C ILE A 122 -1.24 -1.89 -7.06
N ASN A 123 -0.14 -1.15 -7.27
CA ASN A 123 0.99 -1.13 -6.35
C ASN A 123 1.16 0.25 -5.75
N ALA A 124 1.21 0.32 -4.43
CA ALA A 124 1.51 1.57 -3.76
C ALA A 124 2.93 2.04 -4.08
N SER A 125 3.09 3.34 -4.11
CA SER A 125 4.33 4.09 -4.05
C SER A 125 4.06 5.34 -3.19
N ALA A 126 4.92 6.32 -3.19
CA ALA A 126 4.72 7.55 -2.43
C ALA A 126 5.26 8.76 -3.19
N ILE A 127 4.74 9.95 -2.88
CA ILE A 127 5.28 11.23 -3.37
C ILE A 127 6.75 11.45 -2.99
N GLY A 128 7.25 10.72 -1.98
CA GLY A 128 8.67 10.66 -1.67
C GLY A 128 9.56 10.24 -2.84
N PHE A 129 8.98 9.66 -3.90
CA PHE A 129 9.66 9.38 -5.16
C PHE A 129 10.37 10.61 -5.74
N TYR A 130 9.77 11.77 -5.62
CA TYR A 130 10.31 13.01 -6.20
C TYR A 130 11.40 13.67 -5.35
N GLY A 131 11.55 13.27 -4.07
CA GLY A 131 12.40 14.00 -3.12
C GLY A 131 11.78 15.33 -2.68
N SER A 132 12.60 16.22 -2.13
CA SER A 132 12.16 17.52 -1.63
C SER A 132 12.69 18.65 -2.48
N HIS A 133 11.79 19.48 -3.01
CA HIS A 133 12.11 20.66 -3.80
C HIS A 133 11.22 21.84 -3.39
N PRO A 134 11.78 23.02 -3.10
CA PRO A 134 11.00 24.14 -2.56
C PRO A 134 10.09 24.85 -3.57
N GLN A 135 10.37 24.72 -4.88
CA GLN A 135 9.70 25.49 -5.93
C GLN A 135 9.26 24.66 -7.15
N THR A 136 9.46 23.35 -7.14
CA THR A 136 9.17 22.51 -8.30
C THR A 136 7.79 21.87 -8.16
N GLU A 137 6.95 22.05 -9.17
CA GLU A 137 5.74 21.26 -9.33
C GLU A 137 6.10 19.95 -10.03
N PHE A 138 5.60 18.84 -9.50
CA PHE A 138 5.87 17.49 -10.01
C PHE A 138 4.63 16.88 -10.64
N ASN A 139 4.85 16.17 -11.74
CA ASN A 139 3.91 15.27 -12.37
C ASN A 139 4.52 13.86 -12.51
N GLU A 140 3.78 12.94 -13.10
CA GLU A 140 4.18 11.53 -13.21
C GLU A 140 5.40 11.31 -14.09
N ASP A 141 5.71 12.21 -15.01
CA ASP A 141 6.84 12.12 -15.96
C ASP A 141 8.17 12.62 -15.37
N ASN A 142 8.11 13.30 -14.21
CA ASN A 142 9.31 13.80 -13.56
C ASN A 142 10.19 12.66 -13.03
N ILE A 143 11.49 12.90 -13.06
CA ILE A 143 12.49 11.95 -12.55
C ILE A 143 12.44 11.89 -11.02
N GLN A 144 12.90 10.77 -10.46
CA GLN A 144 13.02 10.60 -9.01
C GLN A 144 14.07 11.55 -8.41
N GLY A 145 13.88 11.87 -7.12
CA GLY A 145 14.90 12.49 -6.29
C GLY A 145 16.06 11.54 -5.97
N ASN A 146 16.96 11.98 -5.10
CA ASN A 146 18.19 11.27 -4.76
C ASN A 146 18.33 10.93 -3.26
N ASP A 147 17.32 11.21 -2.46
CA ASP A 147 17.31 10.87 -1.03
C ASP A 147 16.91 9.39 -0.80
N PHE A 148 16.93 8.97 0.48
CA PHE A 148 16.60 7.60 0.87
C PHE A 148 15.19 7.18 0.42
N LEU A 149 14.18 8.05 0.61
CA LEU A 149 12.79 7.75 0.24
C LEU A 149 12.59 7.70 -1.26
N ALA A 150 13.25 8.58 -2.00
CA ALA A 150 13.19 8.58 -3.46
C ALA A 150 13.80 7.31 -4.05
N ASN A 151 14.96 6.89 -3.54
CA ASN A 151 15.61 5.65 -3.95
C ASN A 151 14.78 4.42 -3.59
N LEU A 152 14.18 4.40 -2.39
CA LEU A 152 13.25 3.35 -1.97
C LEU A 152 12.04 3.25 -2.90
N CYS A 153 11.39 4.36 -3.19
CA CYS A 153 10.22 4.40 -4.10
C CYS A 153 10.60 3.94 -5.51
N LYS A 154 11.75 4.35 -6.03
CA LYS A 154 12.29 3.91 -7.33
C LYS A 154 12.44 2.39 -7.38
N GLU A 155 13.08 1.80 -6.38
CA GLU A 155 13.30 0.35 -6.33
C GLU A 155 11.96 -0.40 -6.17
N TRP A 156 11.07 0.12 -5.36
CA TRP A 156 9.73 -0.42 -5.18
C TRP A 156 8.94 -0.46 -6.48
N GLU A 157 8.87 0.67 -7.20
CA GLU A 157 8.21 0.76 -8.50
C GLU A 157 8.88 -0.13 -9.56
N SER A 158 10.21 -0.20 -9.58
CA SER A 158 10.97 -1.09 -10.47
C SER A 158 10.63 -2.57 -10.23
N SER A 159 10.48 -2.97 -8.96
CA SER A 159 10.08 -4.33 -8.61
C SER A 159 8.69 -4.65 -9.17
N ALA A 160 7.73 -3.72 -9.05
CA ALA A 160 6.37 -3.89 -9.58
C ALA A 160 6.33 -3.89 -11.13
N LYS A 161 7.19 -3.10 -11.80
CA LYS A 161 7.29 -3.04 -13.27
C LYS A 161 7.69 -4.37 -13.90
N SER A 162 8.34 -5.27 -13.14
CA SER A 162 8.69 -6.62 -13.58
C SER A 162 7.50 -7.61 -13.63
N LYS A 163 6.27 -7.14 -13.51
CA LYS A 163 5.01 -7.88 -13.54
C LYS A 163 4.80 -8.66 -14.86
N PRO A 164 3.89 -9.66 -14.91
CA PRO A 164 3.50 -10.32 -16.16
C PRO A 164 3.04 -9.32 -17.23
N ARG A 165 3.39 -9.57 -18.48
CA ARG A 165 3.05 -8.65 -19.59
C ARG A 165 1.54 -8.42 -19.73
N ALA A 166 0.72 -9.46 -19.48
CA ALA A 166 -0.73 -9.40 -19.58
C ALA A 166 -1.41 -8.67 -18.41
N THR A 167 -0.68 -8.32 -17.35
CA THR A 167 -1.21 -7.62 -16.19
C THR A 167 -1.06 -6.11 -16.38
N ARG A 168 -2.15 -5.35 -16.28
CA ARG A 168 -2.08 -3.88 -16.22
C ARG A 168 -1.54 -3.46 -14.87
N LEU A 169 -0.54 -2.59 -14.86
CA LEU A 169 0.06 -2.04 -13.63
C LEU A 169 -0.40 -0.59 -13.43
N LEU A 170 -0.87 -0.31 -12.22
CA LEU A 170 -1.03 1.06 -11.72
C LEU A 170 -0.10 1.26 -10.53
N ILE A 171 0.71 2.29 -10.60
CA ILE A 171 1.54 2.75 -9.49
C ILE A 171 0.87 3.97 -8.89
N VAL A 172 0.54 3.90 -7.60
CA VAL A 172 -0.12 5.00 -6.90
C VAL A 172 0.89 5.68 -5.99
N ARG A 173 1.40 6.85 -6.39
CA ARG A 173 2.31 7.69 -5.59
C ARG A 173 1.50 8.46 -4.57
N ILE A 174 1.28 7.85 -3.41
CA ILE A 174 0.38 8.33 -2.37
C ILE A 174 1.03 9.49 -1.62
N GLY A 175 0.29 10.59 -1.48
CA GLY A 175 0.62 11.71 -0.60
C GLY A 175 0.27 11.41 0.87
N ILE A 176 0.19 12.45 1.70
CA ILE A 176 -0.22 12.29 3.09
C ILE A 176 -1.71 11.96 3.13
N VAL A 177 -2.04 10.78 3.65
CA VAL A 177 -3.43 10.34 3.78
C VAL A 177 -4.03 10.89 5.05
N LEU A 178 -5.13 11.66 4.92
CA LEU A 178 -5.80 12.31 6.03
C LEU A 178 -7.13 11.64 6.37
N ALA A 179 -7.34 11.34 7.66
CA ALA A 179 -8.63 11.09 8.28
C ALA A 179 -8.53 11.32 9.79
N LYS A 180 -9.66 11.64 10.44
CA LYS A 180 -9.68 12.05 11.85
C LYS A 180 -9.32 10.94 12.85
N ASP A 181 -9.44 9.67 12.45
CA ASP A 181 -9.27 8.49 13.29
C ASP A 181 -7.88 7.84 13.19
N GLY A 182 -6.91 8.54 12.57
CA GLY A 182 -5.54 8.03 12.48
C GLY A 182 -4.65 8.82 11.51
N GLY A 183 -3.51 8.22 11.15
CA GLY A 183 -2.52 8.86 10.29
C GLY A 183 -1.96 10.18 10.85
N ALA A 184 -1.52 11.07 9.97
CA ALA A 184 -0.96 12.37 10.37
C ALA A 184 -2.00 13.24 11.11
N LEU A 185 -3.21 13.35 10.56
CA LEU A 185 -4.27 14.18 11.16
C LEU A 185 -4.68 13.69 12.53
N GLY A 186 -4.81 12.37 12.72
CA GLY A 186 -5.14 11.80 14.04
C GLY A 186 -4.11 12.10 15.11
N LYS A 187 -2.83 12.25 14.76
CA LYS A 187 -1.75 12.67 15.68
C LYS A 187 -1.76 14.17 15.95
N MET A 188 -2.16 14.99 14.99
CA MET A 188 -2.17 16.46 15.12
C MET A 188 -3.40 16.97 15.89
N LEU A 189 -4.58 16.38 15.67
CA LEU A 189 -5.84 16.86 16.22
C LEU A 189 -5.85 17.05 17.75
N PRO A 190 -5.30 16.15 18.59
CA PRO A 190 -5.26 16.36 20.04
C PRO A 190 -4.49 17.61 20.44
N ILE A 191 -3.38 17.91 19.76
CA ILE A 191 -2.51 19.07 20.02
C ILE A 191 -3.27 20.35 19.67
N PHE A 192 -3.92 20.39 18.51
CA PHE A 192 -4.73 21.54 18.09
C PHE A 192 -5.95 21.76 18.98
N ARG A 193 -6.63 20.70 19.42
CA ARG A 193 -7.77 20.78 20.35
C ARG A 193 -7.36 21.30 21.73
N ALA A 194 -6.13 21.06 22.15
CA ALA A 194 -5.57 21.61 23.38
C ALA A 194 -5.10 23.08 23.25
N GLY A 195 -5.29 23.72 22.09
CA GLY A 195 -4.83 25.08 21.84
C GLY A 195 -3.30 25.20 21.64
N LEU A 196 -2.59 24.07 21.53
CA LEU A 196 -1.13 24.02 21.39
C LEU A 196 -0.67 23.81 19.93
N GLY A 197 -1.60 23.90 18.97
CA GLY A 197 -1.29 23.78 17.55
C GLY A 197 -0.54 25.00 17.04
N GLY A 198 0.36 24.77 16.08
CA GLY A 198 1.15 25.82 15.46
C GLY A 198 1.77 25.36 14.14
N PRO A 199 2.46 26.27 13.43
CA PRO A 199 3.15 25.90 12.20
C PRO A 199 4.26 24.89 12.47
N ILE A 200 4.46 23.96 11.52
CA ILE A 200 5.61 23.05 11.52
C ILE A 200 6.75 23.80 10.81
N GLY A 201 7.90 23.93 11.45
CA GLY A 201 9.01 24.73 10.90
C GLY A 201 8.60 26.19 10.67
N ASP A 202 8.84 26.70 9.48
CA ASP A 202 8.43 28.05 9.05
C ASP A 202 6.99 28.12 8.45
N GLY A 203 6.31 26.97 8.40
CA GLY A 203 4.93 26.85 7.87
C GLY A 203 4.79 26.99 6.36
N LYS A 204 5.91 27.06 5.61
CA LYS A 204 5.90 27.30 4.15
C LYS A 204 6.09 26.03 3.31
N GLN A 205 6.33 24.88 3.96
CA GLN A 205 6.53 23.62 3.25
C GLN A 205 5.23 23.16 2.57
N TRP A 206 5.37 22.72 1.34
CA TRP A 206 4.29 22.09 0.59
C TRP A 206 3.92 20.74 1.21
N MET A 207 2.63 20.45 1.25
CA MET A 207 2.08 19.25 1.85
C MET A 207 1.03 18.65 0.91
N SER A 208 1.45 17.73 0.05
CA SER A 208 0.52 16.99 -0.81
C SER A 208 -0.28 15.99 0.01
N TRP A 209 -1.60 16.08 -0.02
CA TRP A 209 -2.46 15.22 0.76
C TRP A 209 -3.68 14.73 -0.03
N ILE A 210 -4.27 13.65 0.43
CA ILE A 210 -5.54 13.11 -0.06
C ILE A 210 -6.39 12.64 1.14
N HIS A 211 -7.70 12.80 1.07
CA HIS A 211 -8.58 12.18 2.06
C HIS A 211 -8.59 10.66 1.89
N ARG A 212 -8.63 9.91 3.00
CA ARG A 212 -8.58 8.44 2.96
C ARG A 212 -9.70 7.84 2.11
N THR A 213 -10.91 8.36 2.21
CA THR A 213 -12.06 7.90 1.42
C THR A 213 -11.82 8.10 -0.08
N ASP A 214 -11.26 9.23 -0.48
CA ASP A 214 -11.00 9.52 -1.90
C ASP A 214 -9.92 8.58 -2.46
N LEU A 215 -8.87 8.30 -1.67
CA LEU A 215 -7.86 7.32 -2.04
C LEU A 215 -8.47 5.92 -2.19
N CYS A 216 -9.34 5.49 -1.27
CA CYS A 216 -10.00 4.19 -1.33
C CYS A 216 -10.91 4.10 -2.57
N ASN A 217 -11.68 5.16 -2.87
CA ASN A 217 -12.52 5.22 -4.07
C ASN A 217 -11.68 5.18 -5.35
N LEU A 218 -10.56 5.92 -5.39
CA LEU A 218 -9.63 5.89 -6.52
C LEU A 218 -9.07 4.48 -6.76
N ILE A 219 -8.66 3.78 -5.71
CA ILE A 219 -8.19 2.39 -5.80
C ILE A 219 -9.31 1.48 -6.31
N ASN A 220 -10.53 1.60 -5.78
CA ASN A 220 -11.67 0.80 -6.22
C ASN A 220 -12.01 1.02 -7.71
N GLU A 221 -12.08 2.26 -8.15
CA GLU A 221 -12.31 2.58 -9.56
C GLU A 221 -11.16 2.08 -10.45
N SER A 222 -9.93 2.14 -9.97
CA SER A 222 -8.76 1.61 -10.68
C SER A 222 -8.79 0.10 -10.86
N VAL A 223 -9.49 -0.64 -10.01
CA VAL A 223 -9.72 -2.08 -10.17
C VAL A 223 -10.73 -2.37 -11.30
N LYS A 224 -11.76 -1.54 -11.43
CA LYS A 224 -12.87 -1.74 -12.37
C LYS A 224 -12.52 -1.35 -13.81
N ASN A 225 -11.79 -0.23 -13.96
CA ASN A 225 -11.44 0.29 -15.28
C ASN A 225 -10.27 -0.50 -15.87
N SER A 226 -10.54 -1.29 -16.89
CA SER A 226 -9.55 -2.08 -17.66
C SER A 226 -8.95 -1.27 -18.81
#